data_c207ae7729c1b7b36c00bb3b62a2ceba
#
_entry.id   c207ae7729c1b7b36c00bb3b62a2ceba
#
_cell.length_a   1.000
_cell.length_b   1.000
_cell.length_c   1.000
_cell.angle_alpha   90.00
_cell.angle_beta   90.00
_cell.angle_gamma   90.00
#
_symmetry.space_group_name_H-M   'P 1'
#
loop_
_entity.id
_entity.type
_entity.pdbx_description
1 polymer ?
#
loop_
_entity_poly.entity_id
_entity_poly.type
_entity_poly.pdbx_seq_one_letter_code
_entity_poly.pdbx_strand_id
1 'polypeptide(L)'
;SSEEPAALLIKQNIMAHTHNHSVDHLNRAFMLGILLNLVFVAVEFGAGLFLDSVALISDAGHNLSDVVSLVLSLLAFRLARLKPTPKYTYGYKKSTVLVSLLNACILLVAVGVIFAESIDKLKNPTPIAGGSVAWVAGVGIVINAFTAWLFLKDKEKDLNVKGAYLHMAADTLVSVGVLISGIVISFTGWYVIDPIIGMVIAVVILISTAHLLHDSLRLSLDGVPTGIDSERIRKEILDADPGIANVHHLHIWAISTTENALTAHIAVRDTEQIPALKHRIKHLLEHTGITHATLEFERPEETCDDPGCNPPC
;
A
#
# COMPACT_ATOMS: atom_id res chain seq x y z
N SER A 1 21.58 -17.02 -38.83
CA SER A 1 21.08 -15.87 -38.05
C SER A 1 21.30 -16.12 -36.57
N SER A 2 22.44 -15.65 -36.05
CA SER A 2 22.94 -15.91 -34.69
C SER A 2 22.80 -14.70 -33.75
N GLU A 3 21.98 -13.71 -34.12
CA GLU A 3 21.84 -12.45 -33.34
C GLU A 3 20.62 -12.39 -32.40
N GLU A 4 19.65 -13.30 -32.54
CA GLU A 4 18.41 -13.29 -31.76
C GLU A 4 18.59 -13.70 -30.28
N PRO A 5 19.46 -14.65 -29.90
CA PRO A 5 19.64 -15.00 -28.48
C PRO A 5 20.36 -13.93 -27.64
N ALA A 6 21.23 -13.14 -28.25
CA ALA A 6 21.96 -12.08 -27.54
C ALA A 6 21.07 -10.88 -27.17
N ALA A 7 20.15 -10.50 -28.05
CA ALA A 7 19.19 -9.43 -27.81
C ALA A 7 18.18 -9.82 -26.73
N LEU A 8 17.79 -11.09 -26.62
CA LEU A 8 16.89 -11.60 -25.57
C LEU A 8 17.56 -11.60 -24.19
N LEU A 9 18.85 -11.98 -24.12
CA LEU A 9 19.64 -11.95 -22.89
C LEU A 9 19.91 -10.52 -22.38
N ILE A 10 20.14 -9.58 -23.30
CA ILE A 10 20.31 -8.16 -22.95
C ILE A 10 18.99 -7.58 -22.42
N LYS A 11 17.85 -7.91 -23.05
CA LYS A 11 16.53 -7.45 -22.61
C LYS A 11 16.14 -8.04 -21.25
N GLN A 12 16.44 -9.31 -20.97
CA GLN A 12 16.24 -9.93 -19.66
C GLN A 12 17.11 -9.31 -18.57
N ASN A 13 18.37 -8.98 -18.86
CA ASN A 13 19.25 -8.29 -17.92
C ASN A 13 18.79 -6.85 -17.64
N ILE A 14 18.30 -6.11 -18.63
CA ILE A 14 17.79 -4.75 -18.44
C ILE A 14 16.52 -4.74 -17.59
N MET A 15 15.58 -5.69 -17.80
CA MET A 15 14.39 -5.81 -16.95
C MET A 15 14.72 -6.24 -15.52
N ALA A 16 15.65 -7.18 -15.31
CA ALA A 16 16.10 -7.58 -13.99
C ALA A 16 16.79 -6.44 -13.23
N HIS A 17 17.51 -5.56 -13.91
CA HIS A 17 18.16 -4.39 -13.31
C HIS A 17 17.18 -3.28 -12.93
N THR A 18 16.10 -3.04 -13.69
CA THR A 18 15.12 -2.00 -13.36
C THR A 18 14.25 -2.36 -12.15
N HIS A 19 13.91 -3.63 -11.94
CA HIS A 19 13.19 -4.07 -10.76
C HIS A 19 14.02 -3.99 -9.47
N ASN A 20 15.32 -4.24 -9.53
CA ASN A 20 16.21 -4.15 -8.35
C ASN A 20 16.37 -2.70 -7.83
N HIS A 21 16.50 -1.71 -8.72
CA HIS A 21 16.70 -0.32 -8.30
C HIS A 21 15.50 0.29 -7.57
N SER A 22 14.27 -0.03 -7.94
CA SER A 22 13.06 0.49 -7.27
C SER A 22 12.90 -0.07 -5.87
N VAL A 23 13.21 -1.34 -5.67
CA VAL A 23 13.05 -2.02 -4.37
C VAL A 23 14.14 -1.63 -3.38
N ASP A 24 15.36 -1.38 -3.83
CA ASP A 24 16.46 -0.88 -2.99
C ASP A 24 16.20 0.56 -2.54
N HIS A 25 15.58 1.38 -3.39
CA HIS A 25 15.16 2.73 -3.03
C HIS A 25 14.09 2.71 -1.91
N LEU A 26 13.07 1.86 -2.03
CA LEU A 26 12.02 1.71 -1.02
C LEU A 26 12.58 1.24 0.33
N ASN A 27 13.47 0.24 0.35
CA ASN A 27 14.13 -0.20 1.58
C ASN A 27 14.89 0.93 2.26
N ARG A 28 15.60 1.77 1.48
CA ARG A 28 16.33 2.94 2.03
C ARG A 28 15.37 3.98 2.58
N ALA A 29 14.26 4.24 1.89
CA ALA A 29 13.22 5.18 2.35
C ALA A 29 12.61 4.72 3.69
N PHE A 30 12.23 3.43 3.81
CA PHE A 30 11.73 2.86 5.08
C PHE A 30 12.79 2.92 6.18
N MET A 31 14.03 2.51 5.91
CA MET A 31 15.10 2.55 6.92
C MET A 31 15.40 3.98 7.38
N LEU A 32 15.42 4.94 6.46
CA LEU A 32 15.64 6.35 6.81
C LEU A 32 14.47 6.91 7.60
N GLY A 33 13.23 6.61 7.20
CA GLY A 33 12.03 7.00 7.93
C GLY A 33 12.01 6.42 9.35
N ILE A 34 12.29 5.13 9.51
CA ILE A 34 12.40 4.47 10.82
C ILE A 34 13.47 5.14 11.69
N LEU A 35 14.67 5.38 11.14
CA LEU A 35 15.76 5.98 11.88
C LEU A 35 15.43 7.40 12.34
N LEU A 36 14.88 8.23 11.45
CA LEU A 36 14.52 9.61 11.77
C LEU A 36 13.43 9.67 12.84
N ASN A 37 12.37 8.88 12.69
CA ASN A 37 11.30 8.84 13.68
C ASN A 37 11.76 8.24 15.01
N LEU A 38 12.61 7.21 15.01
CA LEU A 38 13.16 6.64 16.25
C LEU A 38 14.05 7.64 17.01
N VAL A 39 14.89 8.40 16.29
CA VAL A 39 15.71 9.46 16.89
C VAL A 39 14.81 10.56 17.47
N PHE A 40 13.75 10.93 16.73
CA PHE A 40 12.79 11.92 17.19
C PHE A 40 12.07 11.46 18.47
N VAL A 41 11.54 10.23 18.50
CA VAL A 41 10.92 9.61 19.68
C VAL A 41 11.86 9.66 20.90
N ALA A 42 13.15 9.35 20.71
CA ALA A 42 14.13 9.38 21.79
C ALA A 42 14.36 10.82 22.32
N VAL A 43 14.43 11.80 21.43
CA VAL A 43 14.57 13.22 21.79
C VAL A 43 13.31 13.73 22.49
N GLU A 44 12.15 13.41 21.97
CA GLU A 44 10.85 13.84 22.50
C GLU A 44 10.57 13.23 23.87
N PHE A 45 10.82 11.93 24.04
CA PHE A 45 10.71 11.24 25.32
C PHE A 45 11.70 11.82 26.36
N GLY A 46 12.96 12.05 25.96
CA GLY A 46 13.96 12.68 26.80
C GLY A 46 13.58 14.10 27.20
N ALA A 47 13.08 14.92 26.27
CA ALA A 47 12.58 16.26 26.56
C ALA A 47 11.34 16.22 27.49
N GLY A 48 10.44 15.26 27.27
CA GLY A 48 9.27 15.07 28.13
C GLY A 48 9.63 14.77 29.59
N LEU A 49 10.62 13.90 29.80
CA LEU A 49 11.14 13.62 31.15
C LEU A 49 11.86 14.84 31.76
N PHE A 50 12.65 15.56 30.97
CA PHE A 50 13.43 16.70 31.49
C PHE A 50 12.54 17.91 31.80
N LEU A 51 11.48 18.13 31.05
CA LEU A 51 10.52 19.23 31.23
C LEU A 51 9.32 18.85 32.10
N ASP A 52 9.28 17.61 32.63
CA ASP A 52 8.14 17.05 33.37
C ASP A 52 6.81 17.19 32.61
N SER A 53 6.85 16.94 31.31
CA SER A 53 5.72 17.12 30.39
C SER A 53 5.09 15.80 29.99
N VAL A 54 3.97 15.47 30.60
CA VAL A 54 3.17 14.28 30.27
C VAL A 54 2.71 14.31 28.80
N ALA A 55 2.44 15.50 28.26
CA ALA A 55 2.04 15.66 26.86
C ALA A 55 3.14 15.18 25.89
N LEU A 56 4.42 15.58 26.10
CA LEU A 56 5.55 15.12 25.28
C LEU A 56 5.79 13.62 25.42
N ILE A 57 5.64 13.06 26.62
CA ILE A 57 5.78 11.62 26.86
C ILE A 57 4.69 10.85 26.11
N SER A 58 3.45 11.34 26.13
CA SER A 58 2.32 10.75 25.42
C SER A 58 2.53 10.80 23.90
N ASP A 59 3.01 11.95 23.38
CA ASP A 59 3.29 12.16 21.96
C ASP A 59 4.44 11.24 21.47
N ALA A 60 5.51 11.12 22.27
CA ALA A 60 6.57 10.14 22.01
C ALA A 60 6.07 8.69 21.95
N GLY A 61 5.08 8.33 22.79
CA GLY A 61 4.41 7.03 22.76
C GLY A 61 3.62 6.81 21.45
N HIS A 62 2.95 7.85 20.96
CA HIS A 62 2.25 7.83 19.67
C HIS A 62 3.24 7.65 18.51
N ASN A 63 4.26 8.50 18.44
CA ASN A 63 5.32 8.42 17.42
C ASN A 63 6.07 7.08 17.43
N LEU A 64 6.19 6.42 18.58
CA LEU A 64 6.75 5.06 18.66
C LEU A 64 5.83 4.04 17.95
N SER A 65 4.52 4.18 18.03
CA SER A 65 3.56 3.35 17.29
C SER A 65 3.73 3.49 15.78
N ASP A 66 4.05 4.70 15.30
CA ASP A 66 4.32 4.99 13.88
C ASP A 66 5.58 4.27 13.39
N VAL A 67 6.63 4.29 14.21
CA VAL A 67 7.86 3.51 13.96
C VAL A 67 7.52 2.01 13.82
N VAL A 68 6.67 1.47 14.69
CA VAL A 68 6.23 0.07 14.60
C VAL A 68 5.54 -0.22 13.26
N SER A 69 4.65 0.65 12.79
CA SER A 69 3.98 0.53 11.48
C SER A 69 4.97 0.52 10.31
N LEU A 70 5.98 1.40 10.34
CA LEU A 70 7.06 1.41 9.34
C LEU A 70 7.91 0.14 9.38
N VAL A 71 8.24 -0.35 10.57
CA VAL A 71 9.00 -1.61 10.76
C VAL A 71 8.22 -2.80 10.23
N LEU A 72 6.91 -2.89 10.50
CA LEU A 72 6.05 -3.95 9.99
C LEU A 72 6.03 -3.96 8.47
N SER A 73 5.91 -2.78 7.83
CA SER A 73 5.95 -2.64 6.38
C SER A 73 7.29 -3.11 5.79
N LEU A 74 8.41 -2.67 6.38
CA LEU A 74 9.75 -3.12 5.98
C LEU A 74 9.92 -4.63 6.15
N LEU A 75 9.42 -5.19 7.24
CA LEU A 75 9.46 -6.65 7.50
C LEU A 75 8.67 -7.41 6.46
N ALA A 76 7.47 -6.94 6.09
CA ALA A 76 6.65 -7.55 5.06
C ALA A 76 7.38 -7.60 3.71
N PHE A 77 8.04 -6.52 3.30
CA PHE A 77 8.88 -6.50 2.10
C PHE A 77 10.04 -7.48 2.16
N ARG A 78 10.69 -7.63 3.33
CA ARG A 78 11.76 -8.63 3.51
C ARG A 78 11.24 -10.04 3.45
N LEU A 79 10.11 -10.33 4.10
CA LEU A 79 9.46 -11.65 4.07
C LEU A 79 9.03 -12.03 2.65
N ALA A 80 8.48 -11.09 1.88
CA ALA A 80 8.06 -11.32 0.50
C ALA A 80 9.19 -11.76 -0.44
N ARG A 81 10.45 -11.47 -0.08
CA ARG A 81 11.65 -11.87 -0.84
C ARG A 81 12.19 -13.25 -0.46
N LEU A 82 11.69 -13.86 0.59
CA LEU A 82 12.12 -15.20 0.98
C LEU A 82 11.70 -16.21 -0.07
N LYS A 83 12.56 -17.19 -0.31
CA LYS A 83 12.30 -18.24 -1.29
C LYS A 83 11.05 -19.05 -0.91
N PRO A 84 10.26 -19.48 -1.91
CA PRO A 84 9.17 -20.41 -1.70
C PRO A 84 9.62 -21.67 -0.98
N THR A 85 8.70 -22.26 -0.20
CA THR A 85 8.90 -23.53 0.51
C THR A 85 7.80 -24.51 0.10
N PRO A 86 7.94 -25.82 0.38
CA PRO A 86 6.86 -26.77 0.08
C PRO A 86 5.52 -26.46 0.76
N LYS A 87 5.54 -25.73 1.90
CA LYS A 87 4.32 -25.29 2.60
C LYS A 87 3.78 -23.97 2.09
N TYR A 88 4.63 -23.09 1.58
CA TYR A 88 4.29 -21.76 1.06
C TYR A 88 4.84 -21.63 -0.35
N THR A 89 4.10 -22.14 -1.33
CA THR A 89 4.55 -22.29 -2.71
C THR A 89 4.78 -20.96 -3.44
N TYR A 90 4.07 -19.90 -3.05
CA TYR A 90 4.33 -18.52 -3.46
C TYR A 90 5.32 -17.78 -2.51
N GLY A 91 5.88 -18.47 -1.51
CA GLY A 91 6.65 -17.85 -0.44
C GLY A 91 5.75 -17.05 0.51
N TYR A 92 6.31 -15.99 1.10
CA TYR A 92 5.59 -15.15 2.07
C TYR A 92 5.07 -13.84 1.45
N LYS A 93 4.87 -13.79 0.13
CA LYS A 93 4.46 -12.60 -0.60
C LYS A 93 3.15 -11.98 -0.09
N LYS A 94 2.18 -12.82 0.31
CA LYS A 94 0.89 -12.37 0.88
C LYS A 94 1.05 -11.59 2.20
N SER A 95 2.21 -11.68 2.88
CA SER A 95 2.48 -10.87 4.08
C SER A 95 2.39 -9.36 3.84
N THR A 96 2.70 -8.90 2.61
CA THR A 96 2.57 -7.48 2.26
C THR A 96 1.12 -7.01 2.28
N VAL A 97 0.19 -7.86 1.83
CA VAL A 97 -1.25 -7.57 1.87
C VAL A 97 -1.76 -7.54 3.31
N LEU A 98 -1.35 -8.52 4.14
CA LEU A 98 -1.77 -8.61 5.55
C LEU A 98 -1.27 -7.43 6.37
N VAL A 99 -0.02 -7.01 6.15
CA VAL A 99 0.54 -5.85 6.86
C VAL A 99 -0.10 -4.55 6.38
N SER A 100 -0.41 -4.41 5.09
CA SER A 100 -1.19 -3.27 4.60
C SER A 100 -2.57 -3.16 5.25
N LEU A 101 -3.25 -4.30 5.41
CA LEU A 101 -4.53 -4.37 6.11
C LEU A 101 -4.38 -3.98 7.59
N LEU A 102 -3.36 -4.50 8.27
CA LEU A 102 -3.08 -4.14 9.67
C LEU A 102 -2.80 -2.64 9.83
N ASN A 103 -1.98 -2.06 8.97
CA ASN A 103 -1.68 -0.63 8.98
C ASN A 103 -2.93 0.23 8.72
N ALA A 104 -3.82 -0.19 7.82
CA ALA A 104 -5.10 0.48 7.62
C ALA A 104 -5.99 0.45 8.88
N CYS A 105 -6.02 -0.68 9.60
CA CYS A 105 -6.72 -0.79 10.88
C CYS A 105 -6.11 0.13 11.96
N ILE A 106 -4.78 0.19 12.06
CA ILE A 106 -4.08 1.09 13.00
C ILE A 106 -4.44 2.55 12.70
N LEU A 107 -4.41 2.96 11.43
CA LEU A 107 -4.81 4.30 11.00
C LEU A 107 -6.28 4.62 11.36
N LEU A 108 -7.19 3.67 11.21
CA LEU A 108 -8.59 3.88 11.60
C LEU A 108 -8.74 4.10 13.10
N VAL A 109 -7.99 3.36 13.91
CA VAL A 109 -7.97 3.57 15.38
C VAL A 109 -7.44 4.97 15.69
N ALA A 110 -6.35 5.41 15.06
CA ALA A 110 -5.79 6.74 15.23
C ALA A 110 -6.81 7.85 14.86
N VAL A 111 -7.51 7.71 13.74
CA VAL A 111 -8.60 8.64 13.37
C VAL A 111 -9.70 8.67 14.43
N GLY A 112 -10.08 7.51 14.97
CA GLY A 112 -11.06 7.41 16.05
C GLY A 112 -10.63 8.17 17.31
N VAL A 113 -9.35 8.07 17.67
CA VAL A 113 -8.76 8.81 18.80
C VAL A 113 -8.81 10.32 18.54
N ILE A 114 -8.40 10.80 17.35
CA ILE A 114 -8.45 12.22 16.97
C ILE A 114 -9.89 12.76 17.07
N PHE A 115 -10.88 11.98 16.61
CA PHE A 115 -12.30 12.36 16.75
C PHE A 115 -12.73 12.47 18.21
N ALA A 116 -12.39 11.47 19.04
CA ALA A 116 -12.75 11.46 20.46
C ALA A 116 -12.13 12.64 21.21
N GLU A 117 -10.84 12.91 20.99
CA GLU A 117 -10.13 14.04 21.57
C GLU A 117 -10.71 15.39 21.11
N SER A 118 -11.04 15.52 19.82
CA SER A 118 -11.66 16.73 19.28
C SER A 118 -13.03 16.99 19.91
N ILE A 119 -13.84 15.95 20.12
CA ILE A 119 -15.15 16.07 20.81
C ILE A 119 -14.97 16.45 22.29
N ASP A 120 -13.98 15.88 22.98
CA ASP A 120 -13.71 16.23 24.37
C ASP A 120 -13.22 17.66 24.50
N LYS A 121 -12.29 18.11 23.69
CA LYS A 121 -11.82 19.51 23.64
C LYS A 121 -12.92 20.51 23.26
N LEU A 122 -13.92 20.08 22.48
CA LEU A 122 -15.07 20.92 22.16
C LEU A 122 -15.94 21.17 23.40
N LYS A 123 -16.08 20.16 24.28
CA LYS A 123 -16.83 20.24 25.54
C LYS A 123 -16.04 20.94 26.65
N ASN A 124 -14.72 20.69 26.67
CA ASN A 124 -13.79 21.15 27.71
C ASN A 124 -12.59 21.85 27.05
N PRO A 125 -12.75 23.10 26.56
CA PRO A 125 -11.66 23.82 25.90
C PRO A 125 -10.47 24.00 26.85
N THR A 126 -9.29 23.46 26.48
CA THR A 126 -8.06 23.56 27.25
C THR A 126 -7.08 24.53 26.57
N PRO A 127 -6.30 25.32 27.36
CA PRO A 127 -5.24 26.15 26.80
C PRO A 127 -4.18 25.29 26.08
N ILE A 128 -3.70 25.76 24.94
CA ILE A 128 -2.62 25.09 24.21
C ILE A 128 -1.29 25.27 24.95
N ALA A 129 -0.48 24.19 24.97
CA ALA A 129 0.78 24.12 25.71
C ALA A 129 1.80 25.19 25.29
N GLY A 130 2.61 25.62 26.26
CA GLY A 130 3.57 26.71 26.12
C GLY A 130 4.73 26.49 25.15
N GLY A 131 5.54 27.54 24.96
CA GLY A 131 6.53 27.65 23.88
C GLY A 131 7.58 26.53 23.72
N SER A 132 8.05 25.88 24.81
CA SER A 132 9.01 24.76 24.71
C SER A 132 8.43 23.50 24.07
N VAL A 133 7.14 23.20 24.34
CA VAL A 133 6.42 22.10 23.71
C VAL A 133 6.18 22.38 22.24
N ALA A 134 5.88 23.64 21.87
CA ALA A 134 5.71 24.05 20.47
C ALA A 134 6.98 23.86 19.61
N TRP A 135 8.17 24.06 20.16
CA TRP A 135 9.41 23.81 19.42
C TRP A 135 9.64 22.32 19.12
N VAL A 136 9.39 21.44 20.10
CA VAL A 136 9.52 19.99 19.91
C VAL A 136 8.50 19.52 18.88
N ALA A 137 7.24 19.97 18.98
CA ALA A 137 6.19 19.68 17.99
C ALA A 137 6.59 20.19 16.57
N GLY A 138 7.21 21.38 16.48
CA GLY A 138 7.71 21.91 15.21
C GLY A 138 8.77 21.02 14.54
N VAL A 139 9.67 20.42 15.33
CA VAL A 139 10.65 19.45 14.82
C VAL A 139 9.93 18.18 14.32
N GLY A 140 8.92 17.70 15.06
CA GLY A 140 8.09 16.56 14.66
C GLY A 140 7.41 16.78 13.31
N ILE A 141 6.82 17.96 13.09
CA ILE A 141 6.22 18.34 11.81
C ILE A 141 7.23 18.17 10.65
N VAL A 142 8.46 18.68 10.82
CA VAL A 142 9.49 18.62 9.78
C VAL A 142 9.88 17.16 9.51
N ILE A 143 10.05 16.35 10.54
CA ILE A 143 10.43 14.93 10.39
C ILE A 143 9.33 14.12 9.73
N ASN A 144 8.08 14.26 10.17
CA ASN A 144 6.95 13.54 9.60
C ASN A 144 6.67 14.00 8.16
N ALA A 145 6.72 15.29 7.86
CA ALA A 145 6.59 15.82 6.50
C ALA A 145 7.71 15.31 5.57
N PHE A 146 8.95 15.29 6.03
CA PHE A 146 10.07 14.76 5.27
C PHE A 146 9.92 13.25 5.05
N THR A 147 9.52 12.50 6.07
CA THR A 147 9.28 11.06 5.95
C THR A 147 8.12 10.77 4.98
N ALA A 148 7.02 11.53 5.06
CA ALA A 148 5.94 11.44 4.08
C ALA A 148 6.43 11.73 2.65
N TRP A 149 7.27 12.75 2.48
CA TRP A 149 7.84 13.08 1.18
C TRP A 149 8.70 11.95 0.59
N LEU A 150 9.43 11.20 1.40
CA LEU A 150 10.19 10.03 0.95
C LEU A 150 9.31 8.96 0.30
N PHE A 151 8.06 8.81 0.75
CA PHE A 151 7.10 7.83 0.24
C PHE A 151 6.21 8.36 -0.88
N LEU A 152 6.14 9.69 -1.07
CA LEU A 152 5.21 10.35 -1.98
C LEU A 152 5.27 9.80 -3.42
N LYS A 153 6.47 9.53 -3.92
CA LYS A 153 6.70 9.09 -5.31
C LYS A 153 6.17 7.68 -5.59
N ASP A 154 6.22 6.80 -4.60
CA ASP A 154 5.95 5.39 -4.78
C ASP A 154 4.65 4.92 -4.08
N LYS A 155 3.89 5.83 -3.47
CA LYS A 155 2.65 5.53 -2.72
C LYS A 155 1.54 4.87 -3.55
N GLU A 156 1.49 5.14 -4.85
CA GLU A 156 0.48 4.54 -5.73
C GLU A 156 0.90 3.17 -6.28
N LYS A 157 2.16 2.75 -6.04
CA LYS A 157 2.71 1.50 -6.55
C LYS A 157 2.55 0.33 -5.57
N ASP A 158 2.42 0.63 -4.27
CA ASP A 158 2.33 -0.38 -3.22
C ASP A 158 1.50 0.11 -2.03
N LEU A 159 0.60 -0.75 -1.52
CA LEU A 159 -0.31 -0.40 -0.42
C LEU A 159 0.41 -0.16 0.91
N ASN A 160 1.56 -0.81 1.18
CA ASN A 160 2.34 -0.56 2.39
C ASN A 160 3.02 0.81 2.33
N VAL A 161 3.52 1.21 1.13
CA VAL A 161 4.07 2.55 0.89
C VAL A 161 2.97 3.59 1.02
N LYS A 162 1.77 3.32 0.48
CA LYS A 162 0.59 4.19 0.62
C LYS A 162 0.19 4.34 2.09
N GLY A 163 0.18 3.24 2.84
CA GLY A 163 -0.11 3.25 4.28
C GLY A 163 0.91 4.08 5.06
N ALA A 164 2.20 3.88 4.84
CA ALA A 164 3.27 4.66 5.47
C ALA A 164 3.18 6.16 5.13
N TYR A 165 2.92 6.49 3.85
CA TYR A 165 2.69 7.87 3.42
C TYR A 165 1.49 8.50 4.13
N LEU A 166 0.35 7.82 4.16
CA LEU A 166 -0.88 8.33 4.78
C LEU A 166 -0.70 8.56 6.27
N HIS A 167 0.00 7.66 6.96
CA HIS A 167 0.30 7.79 8.38
C HIS A 167 1.12 9.05 8.67
N MET A 168 2.28 9.18 8.03
CA MET A 168 3.16 10.35 8.22
C MET A 168 2.52 11.66 7.77
N ALA A 169 1.70 11.63 6.71
CA ALA A 169 0.96 12.80 6.26
C ALA A 169 -0.16 13.19 7.23
N ALA A 170 -0.82 12.21 7.83
CA ALA A 170 -1.84 12.44 8.86
C ALA A 170 -1.24 13.16 10.07
N ASP A 171 -0.11 12.67 10.60
CA ASP A 171 0.56 13.26 11.75
C ASP A 171 1.05 14.68 11.45
N THR A 172 1.58 14.89 10.23
CA THR A 172 1.96 16.23 9.77
C THR A 172 0.73 17.17 9.72
N LEU A 173 -0.40 16.72 9.18
CA LEU A 173 -1.62 17.52 9.08
C LEU A 173 -2.20 17.87 10.44
N VAL A 174 -2.24 16.91 11.37
CA VAL A 174 -2.69 17.14 12.74
C VAL A 174 -1.81 18.18 13.41
N SER A 175 -0.49 18.01 13.36
CA SER A 175 0.47 18.92 13.98
C SER A 175 0.42 20.33 13.36
N VAL A 176 0.28 20.45 12.05
CA VAL A 176 0.08 21.75 11.36
C VAL A 176 -1.27 22.38 11.77
N GLY A 177 -2.32 21.58 11.89
CA GLY A 177 -3.62 22.02 12.37
C GLY A 177 -3.55 22.61 13.78
N VAL A 178 -2.86 21.93 14.70
CA VAL A 178 -2.62 22.41 16.07
C VAL A 178 -1.81 23.71 16.07
N LEU A 179 -0.80 23.83 15.19
CA LEU A 179 -0.02 25.07 15.07
C LEU A 179 -0.89 26.25 14.58
N ILE A 180 -1.70 26.02 13.54
CA ILE A 180 -2.61 27.04 12.99
C ILE A 180 -3.66 27.44 14.04
N SER A 181 -4.26 26.45 14.73
CA SER A 181 -5.23 26.73 15.78
C SER A 181 -4.61 27.55 16.92
N GLY A 182 -3.37 27.21 17.33
CA GLY A 182 -2.62 27.95 18.33
C GLY A 182 -2.38 29.42 17.96
N ILE A 183 -2.01 29.66 16.70
CA ILE A 183 -1.85 31.04 16.16
C ILE A 183 -3.20 31.80 16.19
N VAL A 184 -4.26 31.19 15.68
CA VAL A 184 -5.59 31.85 15.66
C VAL A 184 -6.08 32.13 17.08
N ILE A 185 -5.94 31.18 17.99
CA ILE A 185 -6.34 31.33 19.41
C ILE A 185 -5.57 32.47 20.07
N SER A 186 -4.27 32.62 19.78
CA SER A 186 -3.45 33.69 20.40
C SER A 186 -3.94 35.11 20.03
N PHE A 187 -4.56 35.27 18.85
CA PHE A 187 -5.11 36.56 18.39
C PHE A 187 -6.58 36.76 18.72
N THR A 188 -7.37 35.68 18.78
CA THR A 188 -8.83 35.78 18.87
C THR A 188 -9.41 35.31 20.21
N GLY A 189 -8.68 34.48 20.95
CA GLY A 189 -9.19 33.79 22.14
C GLY A 189 -10.22 32.70 21.85
N TRP A 190 -10.39 32.27 20.60
CA TRP A 190 -11.40 31.28 20.21
C TRP A 190 -10.85 29.85 20.33
N TYR A 191 -10.92 29.29 21.53
CA TYR A 191 -10.44 27.92 21.79
C TYR A 191 -11.18 26.81 21.03
N VAL A 192 -12.39 27.10 20.52
CA VAL A 192 -13.22 26.15 19.76
C VAL A 192 -12.63 25.83 18.37
N ILE A 193 -11.71 26.67 17.85
CA ILE A 193 -11.12 26.49 16.51
C ILE A 193 -10.26 25.20 16.44
N ASP A 194 -9.55 24.86 17.53
CA ASP A 194 -8.68 23.69 17.60
C ASP A 194 -9.45 22.37 17.37
N PRO A 195 -10.50 22.04 18.14
CA PRO A 195 -11.27 20.82 17.87
C PRO A 195 -12.00 20.82 16.54
N ILE A 196 -12.40 21.98 16.00
CA ILE A 196 -13.00 22.04 14.65
C ILE A 196 -11.97 21.66 13.58
N ILE A 197 -10.76 22.22 13.63
CA ILE A 197 -9.68 21.86 12.71
C ILE A 197 -9.34 20.36 12.86
N GLY A 198 -9.22 19.85 14.08
CA GLY A 198 -9.00 18.43 14.37
C GLY A 198 -10.05 17.51 13.72
N MET A 199 -11.34 17.86 13.86
CA MET A 199 -12.42 17.08 13.23
C MET A 199 -12.36 17.12 11.71
N VAL A 200 -12.09 18.28 11.10
CA VAL A 200 -11.95 18.40 9.63
C VAL A 200 -10.80 17.53 9.12
N ILE A 201 -9.65 17.58 9.79
CA ILE A 201 -8.48 16.77 9.44
C ILE A 201 -8.82 15.27 9.60
N ALA A 202 -9.45 14.88 10.69
CA ALA A 202 -9.86 13.49 10.94
C ALA A 202 -10.79 12.96 9.82
N VAL A 203 -11.73 13.78 9.31
CA VAL A 203 -12.58 13.39 8.14
C VAL A 203 -11.74 13.15 6.89
N VAL A 204 -10.78 14.03 6.59
CA VAL A 204 -9.90 13.89 5.42
C VAL A 204 -9.07 12.60 5.50
N ILE A 205 -8.49 12.33 6.68
CA ILE A 205 -7.70 11.12 6.92
C ILE A 205 -8.61 9.87 6.83
N LEU A 206 -9.82 9.93 7.41
CA LEU A 206 -10.77 8.82 7.37
C LEU A 206 -11.10 8.39 5.94
N ILE A 207 -11.37 9.33 5.04
CA ILE A 207 -11.69 9.04 3.64
C ILE A 207 -10.52 8.30 2.98
N SER A 208 -9.30 8.81 3.14
CA SER A 208 -8.10 8.20 2.56
C SER A 208 -7.81 6.82 3.13
N THR A 209 -7.97 6.66 4.46
CA THR A 209 -7.77 5.38 5.16
C THR A 209 -8.83 4.35 4.80
N ALA A 210 -10.09 4.78 4.60
CA ALA A 210 -11.16 3.89 4.16
C ALA A 210 -10.87 3.28 2.77
N HIS A 211 -10.30 4.07 1.85
CA HIS A 211 -9.85 3.54 0.56
C HIS A 211 -8.71 2.52 0.71
N LEU A 212 -7.70 2.82 1.56
CA LEU A 212 -6.61 1.88 1.84
C LEU A 212 -7.12 0.57 2.46
N LEU A 213 -8.07 0.67 3.41
CA LEU A 213 -8.70 -0.49 4.03
C LEU A 213 -9.47 -1.32 3.01
N HIS A 214 -10.28 -0.66 2.16
CA HIS A 214 -11.06 -1.33 1.11
C HIS A 214 -10.13 -2.08 0.14
N ASP A 215 -9.07 -1.42 -0.36
CA ASP A 215 -8.10 -2.03 -1.26
C ASP A 215 -7.40 -3.24 -0.58
N SER A 216 -6.96 -3.08 0.68
CA SER A 216 -6.29 -4.15 1.42
C SER A 216 -7.20 -5.35 1.70
N LEU A 217 -8.47 -5.11 2.06
CA LEU A 217 -9.49 -6.15 2.25
C LEU A 217 -9.76 -6.89 0.93
N ARG A 218 -9.93 -6.15 -0.17
CA ARG A 218 -10.13 -6.72 -1.50
C ARG A 218 -9.02 -7.68 -1.89
N LEU A 219 -7.73 -7.29 -1.69
CA LEU A 219 -6.60 -8.15 -1.96
C LEU A 219 -6.48 -9.32 -0.97
N SER A 220 -6.92 -9.15 0.28
CA SER A 220 -6.92 -10.22 1.28
C SER A 220 -7.93 -11.32 0.97
N LEU A 221 -9.06 -10.95 0.35
CA LEU A 221 -10.15 -11.84 -0.05
C LEU A 221 -10.00 -12.35 -1.50
N ASP A 222 -8.80 -12.26 -2.06
CA ASP A 222 -8.49 -12.67 -3.44
C ASP A 222 -9.37 -11.97 -4.50
N GLY A 223 -9.87 -10.76 -4.21
CA GLY A 223 -10.56 -9.93 -5.18
C GLY A 223 -9.62 -9.39 -6.26
N VAL A 224 -10.20 -9.05 -7.42
CA VAL A 224 -9.45 -8.48 -8.55
C VAL A 224 -8.76 -7.17 -8.11
N PRO A 225 -7.43 -7.04 -8.30
CA PRO A 225 -6.68 -5.87 -7.86
C PRO A 225 -7.20 -4.57 -8.47
N THR A 226 -7.10 -3.47 -7.72
CA THR A 226 -7.49 -2.14 -8.21
C THR A 226 -6.65 -1.76 -9.43
N GLY A 227 -7.31 -1.30 -10.49
CA GLY A 227 -6.66 -0.96 -11.76
C GLY A 227 -6.63 -2.11 -12.79
N ILE A 228 -7.05 -3.31 -12.42
CA ILE A 228 -7.25 -4.43 -13.35
C ILE A 228 -8.74 -4.59 -13.65
N ASP A 229 -9.07 -4.59 -14.94
CA ASP A 229 -10.43 -4.85 -15.45
C ASP A 229 -10.44 -6.26 -16.06
N SER A 230 -11.19 -7.17 -15.41
CA SER A 230 -11.28 -8.58 -15.83
C SER A 230 -11.92 -8.74 -17.21
N GLU A 231 -12.93 -7.93 -17.54
CA GLU A 231 -13.61 -7.99 -18.85
C GLU A 231 -12.69 -7.49 -19.97
N ARG A 232 -11.93 -6.44 -19.70
CA ARG A 232 -10.91 -5.94 -20.62
C ARG A 232 -9.86 -7.01 -20.88
N ILE A 233 -9.33 -7.66 -19.85
CA ILE A 233 -8.33 -8.74 -19.99
C ILE A 233 -8.88 -9.91 -20.77
N ARG A 234 -10.14 -10.34 -20.46
CA ARG A 234 -10.81 -11.39 -21.22
C ARG A 234 -10.88 -11.06 -22.70
N LYS A 235 -11.27 -9.84 -23.03
CA LYS A 235 -11.33 -9.37 -24.41
C LYS A 235 -9.95 -9.31 -25.07
N GLU A 236 -8.93 -8.78 -24.39
CA GLU A 236 -7.57 -8.72 -24.91
C GLU A 236 -6.99 -10.11 -25.20
N ILE A 237 -7.32 -11.13 -24.36
CA ILE A 237 -6.94 -12.53 -24.64
C ILE A 237 -7.70 -13.07 -25.84
N LEU A 238 -9.00 -12.83 -25.92
CA LEU A 238 -9.84 -13.29 -27.03
C LEU A 238 -9.39 -12.68 -28.39
N ASP A 239 -9.05 -11.40 -28.38
CA ASP A 239 -8.61 -10.66 -29.57
C ASP A 239 -7.13 -10.96 -29.95
N ALA A 240 -6.38 -11.67 -29.08
CA ALA A 240 -4.97 -11.99 -29.33
C ALA A 240 -4.75 -12.88 -30.53
N ASP A 241 -5.72 -13.75 -30.86
CA ASP A 241 -5.64 -14.63 -32.04
C ASP A 241 -7.03 -15.08 -32.50
N PRO A 242 -7.31 -15.07 -33.83
CA PRO A 242 -8.58 -15.56 -34.39
C PRO A 242 -8.87 -17.05 -34.12
N GLY A 243 -7.85 -17.85 -33.80
CA GLY A 243 -7.97 -19.26 -33.41
C GLY A 243 -8.56 -19.46 -32.02
N ILE A 244 -8.62 -18.42 -31.17
CA ILE A 244 -9.26 -18.47 -29.86
C ILE A 244 -10.77 -18.36 -30.07
N ALA A 245 -11.52 -19.36 -29.61
CA ALA A 245 -12.97 -19.42 -29.74
C ALA A 245 -13.67 -18.80 -28.54
N ASN A 246 -13.14 -19.01 -27.33
CA ASN A 246 -13.70 -18.49 -26.08
C ASN A 246 -12.63 -18.37 -25.00
N VAL A 247 -12.89 -17.49 -24.02
CA VAL A 247 -12.13 -17.35 -22.78
C VAL A 247 -13.11 -17.34 -21.62
N HIS A 248 -12.99 -18.29 -20.70
CA HIS A 248 -13.90 -18.45 -19.58
C HIS A 248 -13.16 -18.92 -18.33
N HIS A 249 -13.85 -19.08 -17.21
CA HIS A 249 -13.27 -19.45 -15.91
C HIS A 249 -12.05 -18.59 -15.54
N LEU A 250 -12.20 -17.28 -15.76
CA LEU A 250 -11.14 -16.29 -15.53
C LEU A 250 -11.14 -15.86 -14.07
N HIS A 251 -10.04 -16.15 -13.36
CA HIS A 251 -9.80 -15.66 -12.00
C HIS A 251 -8.53 -14.81 -11.97
N ILE A 252 -8.61 -13.68 -11.27
CA ILE A 252 -7.49 -12.74 -11.11
C ILE A 252 -7.41 -12.37 -9.63
N TRP A 253 -6.24 -12.53 -9.02
CA TRP A 253 -6.00 -12.20 -7.62
C TRP A 253 -4.59 -11.65 -7.40
N ALA A 254 -4.36 -11.03 -6.23
CA ALA A 254 -3.06 -10.55 -5.82
C ALA A 254 -2.27 -11.63 -5.06
N ILE A 255 -1.04 -11.90 -5.48
CA ILE A 255 -0.07 -12.70 -4.71
C ILE A 255 0.61 -11.83 -3.65
N SER A 256 0.84 -10.55 -3.96
CA SER A 256 1.37 -9.51 -3.07
C SER A 256 0.71 -8.18 -3.39
N THR A 257 1.11 -7.11 -2.72
CA THR A 257 0.66 -5.74 -3.05
C THR A 257 1.16 -5.24 -4.42
N THR A 258 2.08 -5.97 -5.06
CA THR A 258 2.70 -5.58 -6.35
C THR A 258 2.70 -6.67 -7.42
N GLU A 259 2.31 -7.89 -7.08
CA GLU A 259 2.30 -9.02 -8.00
C GLU A 259 0.92 -9.66 -8.08
N ASN A 260 0.42 -9.87 -9.30
CA ASN A 260 -0.89 -10.43 -9.56
C ASN A 260 -0.78 -11.76 -10.32
N ALA A 261 -1.72 -12.64 -10.05
CA ALA A 261 -1.88 -13.92 -10.73
C ALA A 261 -3.20 -13.99 -11.49
N LEU A 262 -3.22 -14.87 -12.49
CA LEU A 262 -4.40 -15.18 -13.30
C LEU A 262 -4.46 -16.67 -13.59
N THR A 263 -5.67 -17.22 -13.55
CA THR A 263 -6.00 -18.48 -14.21
C THR A 263 -7.11 -18.23 -15.23
N ALA A 264 -7.06 -18.92 -16.37
CA ALA A 264 -8.09 -18.86 -17.39
C ALA A 264 -8.16 -20.14 -18.21
N HIS A 265 -9.35 -20.52 -18.63
CA HIS A 265 -9.60 -21.54 -19.63
C HIS A 265 -9.74 -20.87 -21.02
N ILE A 266 -9.07 -21.39 -22.00
CA ILE A 266 -8.98 -20.83 -23.36
C ILE A 266 -9.36 -21.91 -24.38
N ALA A 267 -10.54 -21.79 -24.95
CA ALA A 267 -10.98 -22.67 -26.01
C ALA A 267 -10.33 -22.30 -27.34
N VAL A 268 -9.58 -23.23 -27.95
CA VAL A 268 -8.82 -23.02 -29.19
C VAL A 268 -9.24 -24.00 -30.26
N ARG A 269 -9.39 -23.52 -31.52
CA ARG A 269 -9.78 -24.34 -32.68
C ARG A 269 -8.65 -25.23 -33.17
N ASP A 270 -7.42 -24.79 -33.00
CA ASP A 270 -6.23 -25.51 -33.48
C ASP A 270 -5.25 -25.72 -32.30
N THR A 271 -5.16 -26.96 -31.85
CA THR A 271 -4.31 -27.33 -30.71
C THR A 271 -2.79 -27.33 -31.05
N GLU A 272 -2.42 -27.35 -32.33
CA GLU A 272 -1.00 -27.27 -32.71
C GLU A 272 -0.42 -25.90 -32.46
N GLN A 273 -1.25 -24.85 -32.42
CA GLN A 273 -0.82 -23.47 -32.15
C GLN A 273 -0.70 -23.12 -30.64
N ILE A 274 -1.08 -24.02 -29.75
CA ILE A 274 -1.05 -23.77 -28.29
C ILE A 274 0.29 -23.22 -27.79
N PRO A 275 1.49 -23.75 -28.21
CA PRO A 275 2.76 -23.21 -27.71
C PRO A 275 2.97 -21.73 -28.08
N ALA A 276 2.61 -21.33 -29.28
CA ALA A 276 2.74 -19.96 -29.78
C ALA A 276 1.72 -19.02 -29.10
N LEU A 277 0.46 -19.48 -28.97
CA LEU A 277 -0.61 -18.76 -28.28
C LEU A 277 -0.25 -18.52 -26.82
N LYS A 278 0.19 -19.54 -26.10
CA LYS A 278 0.62 -19.45 -24.72
C LYS A 278 1.68 -18.38 -24.52
N HIS A 279 2.69 -18.32 -25.38
CA HIS A 279 3.74 -17.31 -25.29
C HIS A 279 3.18 -15.90 -25.53
N ARG A 280 2.35 -15.74 -26.57
CA ARG A 280 1.73 -14.47 -26.94
C ARG A 280 0.83 -13.92 -25.80
N ILE A 281 -0.03 -14.78 -25.27
CA ILE A 281 -0.95 -14.39 -24.17
C ILE A 281 -0.17 -14.03 -22.92
N LYS A 282 0.83 -14.82 -22.52
CA LYS A 282 1.67 -14.48 -21.34
C LYS A 282 2.37 -13.13 -21.51
N HIS A 283 2.92 -12.85 -22.69
CA HIS A 283 3.54 -11.56 -22.96
C HIS A 283 2.53 -10.40 -22.90
N LEU A 284 1.30 -10.59 -23.39
CA LEU A 284 0.22 -9.60 -23.27
C LEU A 284 -0.12 -9.35 -21.80
N LEU A 285 -0.28 -10.41 -21.00
CA LEU A 285 -0.63 -10.33 -19.59
C LEU A 285 0.46 -9.64 -18.74
N GLU A 286 1.74 -9.81 -19.07
CA GLU A 286 2.83 -9.08 -18.40
C GLU A 286 2.68 -7.55 -18.55
N HIS A 287 2.22 -7.08 -19.70
CA HIS A 287 1.98 -5.65 -19.94
C HIS A 287 0.74 -5.11 -19.21
N THR A 288 -0.18 -5.97 -18.78
CA THR A 288 -1.36 -5.62 -18.00
C THR A 288 -1.16 -5.75 -16.48
N GLY A 289 0.07 -6.05 -16.03
CA GLY A 289 0.42 -6.17 -14.61
C GLY A 289 0.16 -7.54 -14.00
N ILE A 290 -0.06 -8.57 -14.83
CA ILE A 290 -0.21 -9.96 -14.40
C ILE A 290 1.11 -10.69 -14.64
N THR A 291 1.82 -10.99 -13.55
CA THR A 291 3.15 -11.58 -13.58
C THR A 291 3.15 -13.10 -13.51
N HIS A 292 2.04 -13.69 -13.08
CA HIS A 292 1.89 -15.13 -12.94
C HIS A 292 0.58 -15.59 -13.60
N ALA A 293 0.68 -16.29 -14.74
CA ALA A 293 -0.48 -16.79 -15.46
C ALA A 293 -0.41 -18.31 -15.64
N THR A 294 -1.50 -18.98 -15.25
CA THR A 294 -1.77 -20.39 -15.55
C THR A 294 -2.91 -20.43 -16.56
N LEU A 295 -2.65 -21.02 -17.72
CA LEU A 295 -3.60 -21.08 -18.82
C LEU A 295 -3.89 -22.54 -19.12
N GLU A 296 -5.16 -22.90 -19.07
CA GLU A 296 -5.68 -24.19 -19.51
C GLU A 296 -6.25 -24.05 -20.92
N PHE A 297 -5.82 -24.93 -21.82
CA PHE A 297 -6.27 -24.90 -23.22
C PHE A 297 -7.21 -26.07 -23.47
N GLU A 298 -8.37 -25.77 -24.05
CA GLU A 298 -9.46 -26.70 -24.31
C GLU A 298 -9.86 -26.66 -25.80
N ARG A 299 -10.60 -27.66 -26.25
CA ARG A 299 -11.28 -27.61 -27.54
C ARG A 299 -12.65 -26.93 -27.35
N PRO A 300 -13.18 -26.25 -28.38
CA PRO A 300 -14.47 -25.55 -28.27
C PRO A 300 -15.67 -26.46 -27.93
N GLU A 301 -15.52 -27.77 -28.20
CA GLU A 301 -16.56 -28.78 -27.94
C GLU A 301 -16.44 -29.39 -26.53
N GLU A 302 -15.35 -29.16 -25.82
CA GLU A 302 -15.15 -29.66 -24.46
C GLU A 302 -16.02 -28.88 -23.48
N THR A 303 -16.65 -29.58 -22.54
CA THR A 303 -17.40 -28.96 -21.45
C THR A 303 -16.44 -28.69 -20.29
N CYS A 304 -16.52 -27.51 -19.72
CA CYS A 304 -15.76 -27.20 -18.50
C CYS A 304 -16.42 -27.92 -17.31
N ASP A 305 -15.68 -28.83 -16.68
CA ASP A 305 -16.18 -29.62 -15.54
C ASP A 305 -15.84 -28.97 -14.18
N ASP A 306 -15.18 -27.82 -14.17
CA ASP A 306 -14.77 -27.13 -12.95
C ASP A 306 -15.95 -26.51 -12.18
N PRO A 307 -15.95 -26.60 -10.84
CA PRO A 307 -16.98 -26.00 -10.02
C PRO A 307 -17.06 -24.47 -10.23
N GLY A 308 -18.26 -23.98 -10.54
CA GLY A 308 -18.51 -22.56 -10.76
C GLY A 308 -18.30 -22.10 -12.20
N CYS A 309 -17.85 -22.98 -13.11
CA CYS A 309 -17.89 -22.71 -14.53
C CYS A 309 -19.34 -22.84 -15.01
N ASN A 310 -19.98 -21.72 -15.37
CA ASN A 310 -21.29 -21.72 -16.00
C ASN A 310 -21.11 -21.72 -17.53
N PRO A 311 -21.49 -22.78 -18.25
CA PRO A 311 -21.55 -22.72 -19.69
C PRO A 311 -22.89 -22.08 -20.13
N PRO A 312 -22.97 -21.44 -21.30
CA PRO A 312 -21.86 -20.85 -22.05
C PRO A 312 -21.74 -19.39 -21.71
N CYS A 313 -20.53 -18.99 -21.33
CA CYS A 313 -20.25 -17.57 -21.26
C CYS A 313 -20.06 -17.00 -22.66
#